data_e3a1e6ca4f2c8dfb8453ddb7178ebe52
#
_entry.id   e3a1e6ca4f2c8dfb8453ddb7178ebe52
#
_cell.length_a   1.000
_cell.length_b   1.000
_cell.length_c   1.000
_cell.angle_alpha   90.00
_cell.angle_beta   90.00
_cell.angle_gamma   90.00
#
_symmetry.space_group_name_H-M   'P 1'
#
loop_
_entity.id
_entity.type
_entity.pdbx_description
1 polymer ?
#
loop_
_entity_poly.entity_id
_entity_poly.type
_entity_poly.pdbx_seq_one_letter_code
_entity_poly.pdbx_strand_id
1 'polypeptide(L)'
;MLRKILTLVLLSFPVAAYSAETDHYTVPESEVVDITAELNEYSNAAVAEILAKINAQGGCGEGAREIYRDEDGNSYGYSKNDEERLYEGLGEIFEIHGKSRLVDDLLAGKMPRTVIPLKESVYGEWSVSNGYLLGRTGAGESPLALAPLIKVGGLVIGTDKLEHMFGLGYDYFKRHYMKGMSLKKVLKIGVAAEKTYLGGNILATGVFTYADLSANFNGMRFWNHMLQKEDDLLGKEHNYGPYIVCEGGKWKQNPARPIDLSRYVDKTFQENLNCSKFASQGGVDKFNASLARLRAKHGDSRSFSCPTSKSELEEAAAKYMVSMKDGGTIDHWIINREGNAAVSYFNEF
;
A
#
# COMPACT_ATOMS: atom_id res chain seq x y z
N MET A 1 17.69 50.98 0.52
CA MET A 1 18.11 49.61 0.16
C MET A 1 17.50 48.63 1.14
N LEU A 2 16.33 48.04 0.84
CA LEU A 2 15.63 47.10 1.70
C LEU A 2 15.97 45.71 1.20
N ARG A 3 16.79 44.94 1.94
CA ARG A 3 17.00 43.50 1.70
C ARG A 3 15.75 42.74 2.15
N LYS A 4 14.99 42.26 1.20
CA LYS A 4 13.94 41.26 1.46
C LYS A 4 14.62 39.91 1.77
N ILE A 5 14.60 39.53 3.04
CA ILE A 5 14.95 38.17 3.48
C ILE A 5 13.76 37.29 3.10
N LEU A 6 13.96 36.44 2.09
CA LEU A 6 13.03 35.39 1.73
C LEU A 6 13.20 34.24 2.74
N THR A 7 12.35 34.22 3.76
CA THR A 7 12.31 33.09 4.70
C THR A 7 11.68 31.90 4.00
N LEU A 8 12.51 30.96 3.58
CA LEU A 8 12.09 29.67 3.07
C LEU A 8 11.55 28.87 4.27
N VAL A 9 10.23 28.82 4.43
CA VAL A 9 9.58 27.92 5.37
C VAL A 9 9.68 26.52 4.80
N LEU A 10 10.72 25.79 5.19
CA LEU A 10 10.79 24.35 5.04
C LEU A 10 9.68 23.75 5.92
N LEU A 11 8.53 23.51 5.35
CA LEU A 11 7.54 22.62 5.91
C LEU A 11 8.18 21.24 6.00
N SER A 12 8.73 20.90 7.15
CA SER A 12 9.12 19.55 7.51
C SER A 12 7.84 18.72 7.65
N PHE A 13 7.34 18.20 6.52
CA PHE A 13 6.44 17.05 6.57
C PHE A 13 7.27 15.88 7.10
N PRO A 14 6.80 15.13 8.07
CA PRO A 14 7.37 13.83 8.38
C PRO A 14 7.00 12.90 7.21
N VAL A 15 7.82 12.91 6.15
CA VAL A 15 7.72 11.96 5.05
C VAL A 15 8.44 10.70 5.50
N ALA A 16 7.79 9.92 6.32
CA ALA A 16 8.03 8.49 6.38
C ALA A 16 7.03 7.79 5.45
N ALA A 17 6.97 8.23 4.20
CA ALA A 17 6.37 7.43 3.15
C ALA A 17 7.49 6.51 2.66
N TYR A 18 7.42 5.24 3.02
CA TYR A 18 8.22 4.19 2.41
C TYR A 18 7.76 4.10 0.96
N SER A 19 8.60 4.54 0.04
CA SER A 19 8.36 4.47 -1.40
C SER A 19 9.42 3.56 -2.01
N ALA A 20 9.45 2.30 -1.53
CA ALA A 20 10.30 1.28 -2.15
C ALA A 20 9.61 0.74 -3.40
N GLU A 21 10.42 0.35 -4.38
CA GLU A 21 9.94 -0.31 -5.60
C GLU A 21 10.12 -1.81 -5.46
N THR A 22 9.38 -2.57 -6.26
CA THR A 22 9.48 -4.04 -6.29
C THR A 22 10.05 -4.53 -7.61
N ASP A 23 10.94 -5.52 -7.56
CA ASP A 23 11.45 -6.20 -8.75
C ASP A 23 10.88 -7.61 -8.89
N HIS A 24 9.86 -7.76 -9.71
CA HIS A 24 9.22 -9.04 -10.04
C HIS A 24 9.90 -9.79 -11.20
N TYR A 25 11.08 -9.34 -11.67
CA TYR A 25 11.70 -9.89 -12.88
C TYR A 25 12.99 -10.66 -12.58
N THR A 26 13.77 -10.26 -11.58
CA THR A 26 15.12 -10.80 -11.38
C THR A 26 15.09 -12.20 -10.77
N VAL A 27 14.25 -12.43 -9.77
CA VAL A 27 14.13 -13.73 -9.09
C VAL A 27 12.92 -14.51 -9.62
N PRO A 28 13.07 -15.82 -9.92
CA PRO A 28 11.92 -16.67 -10.26
C PRO A 28 10.93 -16.79 -9.09
N GLU A 29 9.63 -16.81 -9.37
CA GLU A 29 8.60 -16.96 -8.33
C GLU A 29 8.76 -18.24 -7.50
N SER A 30 9.32 -19.31 -8.07
CA SER A 30 9.59 -20.57 -7.37
C SER A 30 10.63 -20.45 -6.27
N GLU A 31 11.46 -19.41 -6.28
CA GLU A 31 12.51 -19.16 -5.29
C GLU A 31 12.04 -18.28 -4.12
N VAL A 32 10.83 -17.74 -4.19
CA VAL A 32 10.24 -16.91 -3.14
C VAL A 32 9.37 -17.78 -2.22
N VAL A 33 9.66 -17.73 -0.93
CA VAL A 33 8.95 -18.52 0.08
C VAL A 33 7.55 -17.95 0.32
N ASP A 34 6.53 -18.82 0.38
CA ASP A 34 5.17 -18.45 0.77
C ASP A 34 5.10 -18.36 2.30
N ILE A 35 4.74 -17.19 2.80
CA ILE A 35 4.63 -16.87 4.23
C ILE A 35 3.19 -16.55 4.64
N THR A 36 2.21 -16.97 3.83
CA THR A 36 0.79 -16.67 4.09
C THR A 36 0.35 -17.12 5.47
N ALA A 37 0.73 -18.32 5.87
CA ALA A 37 0.33 -18.88 7.16
C ALA A 37 0.94 -18.07 8.32
N GLU A 38 2.24 -17.81 8.26
CA GLU A 38 2.97 -17.03 9.27
C GLU A 38 2.44 -15.60 9.38
N LEU A 39 2.14 -14.99 8.22
CA LEU A 39 1.63 -13.62 8.18
C LEU A 39 0.21 -13.53 8.79
N ASN A 40 -0.64 -14.50 8.49
CA ASN A 40 -1.99 -14.58 9.04
C ASN A 40 -1.96 -14.90 10.54
N GLU A 41 -1.12 -15.82 10.98
CA GLU A 41 -0.93 -16.14 12.40
C GLU A 41 -0.45 -14.92 13.18
N TYR A 42 0.60 -14.25 12.67
CA TYR A 42 1.12 -13.01 13.27
C TYR A 42 0.02 -11.95 13.40
N SER A 43 -0.73 -11.70 12.32
CA SER A 43 -1.77 -10.68 12.28
C SER A 43 -2.88 -10.96 13.30
N ASN A 44 -3.36 -12.21 13.37
CA ASN A 44 -4.40 -12.59 14.31
C ASN A 44 -3.93 -12.55 15.77
N ALA A 45 -2.71 -12.99 16.06
CA ALA A 45 -2.12 -12.93 17.40
C ALA A 45 -1.92 -11.48 17.88
N ALA A 46 -1.39 -10.63 17.00
CA ALA A 46 -1.16 -9.22 17.29
C ALA A 46 -2.49 -8.46 17.52
N VAL A 47 -3.52 -8.77 16.73
CA VAL A 47 -4.86 -8.20 16.96
C VAL A 47 -5.41 -8.63 18.32
N ALA A 48 -5.29 -9.91 18.71
CA ALA A 48 -5.72 -10.37 20.03
C ALA A 48 -5.03 -9.60 21.17
N GLU A 49 -3.73 -9.35 21.05
CA GLU A 49 -2.95 -8.56 22.01
C GLU A 49 -3.49 -7.12 22.14
N ILE A 50 -3.72 -6.46 21.01
CA ILE A 50 -4.26 -5.08 21.00
C ILE A 50 -5.67 -5.03 21.59
N LEU A 51 -6.54 -5.98 21.25
CA LEU A 51 -7.88 -6.03 21.79
C LEU A 51 -7.85 -6.22 23.31
N ALA A 52 -6.95 -7.04 23.85
CA ALA A 52 -6.77 -7.19 25.29
C ALA A 52 -6.36 -5.86 25.96
N LYS A 53 -5.42 -5.12 25.34
CA LYS A 53 -4.95 -3.80 25.80
C LYS A 53 -6.10 -2.79 25.82
N ILE A 54 -6.87 -2.70 24.74
CA ILE A 54 -8.00 -1.75 24.62
C ILE A 54 -9.12 -2.12 25.61
N ASN A 55 -9.40 -3.41 25.75
CA ASN A 55 -10.42 -3.90 26.69
C ASN A 55 -10.07 -3.59 28.16
N ALA A 56 -8.80 -3.52 28.51
CA ALA A 56 -8.36 -3.09 29.84
C ALA A 56 -8.60 -1.58 30.06
N GLN A 57 -8.74 -0.80 28.99
CA GLN A 57 -8.97 0.65 29.02
C GLN A 57 -10.46 1.04 28.83
N GLY A 58 -11.40 0.09 28.89
CA GLY A 58 -12.84 0.36 28.77
C GLY A 58 -13.56 -0.51 27.73
N GLY A 59 -12.86 -1.01 26.71
CA GLY A 59 -13.42 -1.92 25.70
C GLY A 59 -14.27 -1.19 24.65
N CYS A 60 -15.42 -1.77 24.31
CA CYS A 60 -16.42 -1.21 23.43
C CYS A 60 -17.72 -0.96 24.21
N GLY A 61 -18.24 0.23 24.14
CA GLY A 61 -19.48 0.66 24.74
C GLY A 61 -19.92 1.95 24.06
N GLU A 62 -21.03 2.51 24.43
CA GLU A 62 -21.44 3.83 23.94
C GLU A 62 -20.60 4.92 24.61
N GLY A 63 -19.31 4.97 24.27
CA GLY A 63 -18.42 6.05 24.70
C GLY A 63 -18.78 7.34 23.97
N ALA A 64 -19.60 8.18 24.62
CA ALA A 64 -19.79 9.55 24.12
C ALA A 64 -18.43 10.24 24.05
N ARG A 65 -18.18 10.98 22.96
CA ARG A 65 -17.01 11.87 22.90
C ARG A 65 -17.12 12.91 24.00
N GLU A 66 -16.22 12.88 24.97
CA GLU A 66 -16.09 13.97 25.92
C GLU A 66 -15.36 15.12 25.25
N ILE A 67 -15.99 16.29 25.26
CA ILE A 67 -15.39 17.52 24.73
C ILE A 67 -14.70 18.20 25.92
N TYR A 68 -13.38 18.33 25.85
CA TYR A 68 -12.62 19.09 26.83
C TYR A 68 -12.79 20.59 26.59
N ARG A 69 -13.11 21.32 27.65
CA ARG A 69 -13.30 22.77 27.60
C ARG A 69 -12.39 23.45 28.61
N ASP A 70 -11.90 24.64 28.27
CA ASP A 70 -11.21 25.53 29.20
C ASP A 70 -12.20 26.23 30.15
N GLU A 71 -11.66 27.03 31.08
CA GLU A 71 -12.46 27.78 32.06
C GLU A 71 -13.43 28.78 31.40
N ASP A 72 -13.13 29.25 30.20
CA ASP A 72 -13.98 30.15 29.43
C ASP A 72 -15.00 29.41 28.54
N GLY A 73 -15.05 28.08 28.62
CA GLY A 73 -15.96 27.23 27.86
C GLY A 73 -15.55 26.95 26.40
N ASN A 74 -14.36 27.36 25.95
CA ASN A 74 -13.83 27.06 24.63
C ASN A 74 -13.36 25.61 24.54
N SER A 75 -13.67 24.93 23.45
CA SER A 75 -13.23 23.55 23.22
C SER A 75 -11.75 23.51 22.84
N TYR A 76 -10.92 22.75 23.57
CA TYR A 76 -9.51 22.52 23.25
C TYR A 76 -9.18 21.09 22.87
N GLY A 77 -10.14 20.17 22.92
CA GLY A 77 -9.99 18.78 22.54
C GLY A 77 -11.23 17.95 22.80
N TYR A 78 -11.12 16.66 22.44
CA TYR A 78 -12.18 15.67 22.72
C TYR A 78 -11.54 14.30 23.01
N SER A 79 -12.25 13.47 23.77
CA SER A 79 -11.86 12.07 23.94
C SER A 79 -12.15 11.29 22.67
N LYS A 80 -11.28 10.32 22.34
CA LYS A 80 -11.52 9.38 21.26
C LYS A 80 -12.67 8.43 21.63
N ASN A 81 -13.57 8.18 20.69
CA ASN A 81 -14.56 7.13 20.87
C ASN A 81 -13.93 5.72 20.80
N ASP A 82 -14.70 4.70 21.10
CA ASP A 82 -14.20 3.31 21.19
C ASP A 82 -13.64 2.80 19.86
N GLU A 83 -14.23 3.20 18.75
CA GLU A 83 -13.75 2.81 17.41
C GLU A 83 -12.48 3.54 17.03
N GLU A 84 -12.37 4.83 17.34
CA GLU A 84 -11.13 5.58 17.10
C GLU A 84 -9.97 4.97 17.89
N ARG A 85 -10.21 4.52 19.15
CA ARG A 85 -9.20 3.80 19.95
C ARG A 85 -8.87 2.43 19.34
N LEU A 86 -9.88 1.71 18.83
CA LEU A 86 -9.67 0.43 18.17
C LEU A 86 -8.80 0.59 16.93
N TYR A 87 -9.15 1.49 16.01
CA TYR A 87 -8.39 1.70 14.78
C TYR A 87 -6.98 2.24 15.05
N GLU A 88 -6.81 3.07 16.07
CA GLU A 88 -5.47 3.53 16.47
C GLU A 88 -4.62 2.38 17.01
N GLY A 89 -5.17 1.51 17.86
CA GLY A 89 -4.46 0.32 18.33
C GLY A 89 -4.13 -0.66 17.21
N LEU A 90 -5.05 -0.90 16.28
CA LEU A 90 -4.79 -1.74 15.10
C LEU A 90 -3.69 -1.14 14.22
N GLY A 91 -3.60 0.19 14.16
CA GLY A 91 -2.54 0.87 13.46
C GLY A 91 -1.14 0.62 14.04
N GLU A 92 -1.00 0.33 15.34
CA GLU A 92 0.29 -0.07 15.92
C GLU A 92 0.84 -1.35 15.27
N ILE A 93 -0.06 -2.23 14.76
CA ILE A 93 0.31 -3.49 14.10
C ILE A 93 0.53 -3.29 12.61
N PHE A 94 -0.49 -2.75 11.95
CA PHE A 94 -0.56 -2.73 10.49
C PHE A 94 0.13 -1.51 9.93
N GLU A 95 -0.32 -0.33 10.23
CA GLU A 95 0.41 0.92 10.03
C GLU A 95 -0.40 2.15 10.49
N ILE A 96 0.26 3.05 11.23
CA ILE A 96 -0.17 4.44 11.39
C ILE A 96 1.07 5.34 11.26
N HIS A 97 0.96 6.37 10.41
CA HIS A 97 2.00 7.40 10.27
C HIS A 97 3.40 6.86 9.92
N GLY A 98 3.46 5.85 9.04
CA GLY A 98 4.73 5.28 8.59
C GLY A 98 5.41 4.36 9.60
N LYS A 99 4.65 3.77 10.54
CA LYS A 99 5.11 2.75 11.48
C LYS A 99 4.20 1.55 11.41
N SER A 100 4.76 0.40 11.13
CA SER A 100 4.07 -0.89 11.07
C SER A 100 4.89 -1.95 11.77
N ARG A 101 4.41 -2.47 12.90
CA ARG A 101 5.10 -3.56 13.60
C ARG A 101 5.28 -4.79 12.70
N LEU A 102 4.26 -5.12 11.91
CA LEU A 102 4.29 -6.26 11.00
C LEU A 102 5.34 -6.08 9.90
N VAL A 103 5.34 -4.93 9.22
CA VAL A 103 6.28 -4.68 8.13
C VAL A 103 7.69 -4.47 8.66
N ASP A 104 7.87 -3.77 9.78
CA ASP A 104 9.17 -3.63 10.44
C ASP A 104 9.78 -5.00 10.80
N ASP A 105 8.97 -5.93 11.30
CA ASP A 105 9.38 -7.29 11.62
C ASP A 105 9.76 -8.11 10.37
N LEU A 106 9.02 -7.92 9.26
CA LEU A 106 9.38 -8.47 7.96
C LEU A 106 10.72 -7.92 7.47
N LEU A 107 10.89 -6.60 7.47
CA LEU A 107 12.13 -5.93 7.04
C LEU A 107 13.33 -6.31 7.93
N ALA A 108 13.09 -6.54 9.22
CA ALA A 108 14.10 -7.04 10.14
C ALA A 108 14.46 -8.53 9.95
N GLY A 109 13.71 -9.28 9.11
CA GLY A 109 13.95 -10.69 8.82
C GLY A 109 13.41 -11.66 9.86
N LYS A 110 12.43 -11.26 10.65
CA LYS A 110 11.74 -12.17 11.57
C LYS A 110 10.85 -13.19 10.86
N MET A 111 10.50 -12.92 9.60
CA MET A 111 9.83 -13.85 8.70
C MET A 111 10.67 -14.01 7.42
N PRO A 112 10.56 -15.15 6.71
CA PRO A 112 11.27 -15.37 5.45
C PRO A 112 10.95 -14.29 4.43
N ARG A 113 11.97 -13.79 3.73
CA ARG A 113 11.86 -12.85 2.63
C ARG A 113 13.02 -13.01 1.66
N THR A 114 12.85 -12.61 0.42
CA THR A 114 13.90 -12.64 -0.60
C THR A 114 14.35 -11.21 -0.88
N VAL A 115 15.63 -10.93 -0.67
CA VAL A 115 16.25 -9.63 -0.92
C VAL A 115 16.99 -9.68 -2.24
N ILE A 116 16.67 -8.76 -3.15
CA ILE A 116 17.39 -8.58 -4.41
C ILE A 116 18.37 -7.42 -4.24
N PRO A 117 19.68 -7.62 -4.45
CA PRO A 117 20.62 -6.51 -4.47
C PRO A 117 20.25 -5.51 -5.55
N LEU A 118 20.14 -4.22 -5.23
CA LEU A 118 19.69 -3.20 -6.18
C LEU A 118 20.45 -3.23 -7.51
N LYS A 119 21.76 -3.47 -7.49
CA LYS A 119 22.60 -3.56 -8.69
C LYS A 119 22.24 -4.73 -9.62
N GLU A 120 21.62 -5.78 -9.08
CA GLU A 120 21.20 -6.95 -9.84
C GLU A 120 19.77 -6.82 -10.36
N SER A 121 19.00 -5.89 -9.80
CA SER A 121 17.60 -5.67 -10.11
C SER A 121 17.38 -4.99 -11.46
N VAL A 122 16.13 -4.89 -11.89
CA VAL A 122 15.72 -4.10 -13.06
C VAL A 122 16.04 -2.61 -12.92
N TYR A 123 16.25 -2.13 -11.68
CA TYR A 123 16.63 -0.76 -11.36
C TYR A 123 18.13 -0.56 -11.16
N GLY A 124 18.95 -1.58 -11.43
CA GLY A 124 20.39 -1.58 -11.12
C GLY A 124 21.21 -0.48 -11.81
N GLU A 125 20.71 0.06 -12.92
CA GLU A 125 21.34 1.17 -13.65
C GLU A 125 20.65 2.53 -13.42
N TRP A 126 19.76 2.61 -12.43
CA TRP A 126 19.11 3.86 -12.08
C TRP A 126 20.13 4.92 -11.65
N SER A 127 19.87 6.17 -12.03
CA SER A 127 20.65 7.33 -11.59
C SER A 127 19.73 8.34 -10.93
N VAL A 128 20.28 9.29 -10.22
CA VAL A 128 19.51 10.34 -9.54
C VAL A 128 18.61 11.15 -10.50
N SER A 129 18.94 11.17 -11.80
CA SER A 129 18.09 11.80 -12.81
C SER A 129 16.89 10.95 -13.24
N ASN A 130 16.85 9.68 -12.90
CA ASN A 130 15.70 8.79 -13.10
C ASN A 130 14.81 8.70 -11.86
N GLY A 131 15.43 8.68 -10.66
CA GLY A 131 14.78 8.69 -9.37
C GLY A 131 15.82 8.79 -8.27
N TYR A 132 15.69 9.79 -7.40
CA TYR A 132 16.71 10.10 -6.40
C TYR A 132 16.94 8.93 -5.43
N LEU A 133 15.87 8.31 -4.93
CA LEU A 133 16.00 7.25 -3.92
C LEU A 133 16.71 6.01 -4.47
N LEU A 134 16.37 5.58 -5.69
CA LEU A 134 17.00 4.43 -6.34
C LEU A 134 18.40 4.75 -6.90
N GLY A 135 18.60 5.96 -7.39
CA GLY A 135 19.83 6.35 -8.08
C GLY A 135 20.94 6.93 -7.22
N ARG A 136 20.70 7.15 -5.91
CA ARG A 136 21.69 7.74 -5.00
C ARG A 136 22.76 6.73 -4.57
N THR A 137 23.92 7.23 -4.19
CA THR A 137 24.97 6.40 -3.56
C THR A 137 24.44 5.78 -2.27
N GLY A 138 24.64 4.48 -2.09
CA GLY A 138 24.14 3.72 -0.92
C GLY A 138 22.63 3.38 -1.00
N ALA A 139 21.97 3.60 -2.15
CA ALA A 139 20.56 3.23 -2.31
C ALA A 139 20.30 1.74 -2.02
N GLY A 140 21.23 0.86 -2.41
CA GLY A 140 21.10 -0.59 -2.18
C GLY A 140 21.09 -1.03 -0.70
N GLU A 141 21.47 -0.13 0.21
CA GLU A 141 21.45 -0.36 1.66
C GLU A 141 20.18 0.23 2.30
N SER A 142 19.34 0.89 1.51
CA SER A 142 18.15 1.59 2.00
C SER A 142 16.89 0.75 1.76
N PRO A 143 16.11 0.44 2.79
CA PRO A 143 14.80 -0.21 2.61
C PRO A 143 13.81 0.65 1.82
N LEU A 144 14.10 1.96 1.66
CA LEU A 144 13.30 2.88 0.85
C LEU A 144 13.58 2.79 -0.65
N ALA A 145 14.52 1.97 -1.09
CA ALA A 145 14.88 1.86 -2.50
C ALA A 145 14.23 0.65 -3.18
N LEU A 146 14.46 -0.55 -2.65
CA LEU A 146 13.96 -1.79 -3.21
C LEU A 146 13.39 -2.69 -2.11
N ALA A 147 12.12 -3.03 -2.23
CA ALA A 147 11.40 -3.87 -1.29
C ALA A 147 11.83 -5.34 -1.43
N PRO A 148 12.04 -6.06 -0.33
CA PRO A 148 12.14 -7.51 -0.37
C PRO A 148 10.87 -8.16 -0.92
N LEU A 149 11.04 -9.33 -1.58
CA LEU A 149 9.92 -10.14 -2.06
C LEU A 149 9.46 -11.13 -0.99
N ILE A 150 8.16 -11.31 -0.95
CA ILE A 150 7.46 -12.35 -0.19
C ILE A 150 6.40 -12.99 -1.08
N LYS A 151 5.90 -14.16 -0.68
CA LYS A 151 4.74 -14.76 -1.35
C LYS A 151 3.57 -14.83 -0.38
N VAL A 152 2.41 -14.35 -0.83
CA VAL A 152 1.16 -14.32 -0.06
C VAL A 152 0.04 -14.85 -0.95
N GLY A 153 -0.67 -15.88 -0.50
CA GLY A 153 -1.72 -16.53 -1.31
C GLY A 153 -1.18 -17.14 -2.61
N GLY A 154 0.06 -17.60 -2.61
CA GLY A 154 0.72 -18.13 -3.79
C GLY A 154 1.26 -17.07 -4.77
N LEU A 155 1.07 -15.78 -4.50
CA LEU A 155 1.49 -14.68 -5.36
C LEU A 155 2.71 -13.96 -4.77
N VAL A 156 3.71 -13.71 -5.61
CA VAL A 156 4.88 -12.92 -5.22
C VAL A 156 4.52 -11.44 -5.23
N ILE A 157 4.82 -10.77 -4.12
CA ILE A 157 4.64 -9.32 -3.96
C ILE A 157 5.86 -8.72 -3.25
N GLY A 158 6.05 -7.43 -3.36
CA GLY A 158 6.99 -6.71 -2.51
C GLY A 158 6.40 -6.42 -1.13
N THR A 159 7.24 -6.29 -0.12
CA THR A 159 6.81 -5.89 1.24
C THR A 159 6.20 -4.50 1.26
N ASP A 160 6.58 -3.61 0.34
CA ASP A 160 5.99 -2.29 0.11
C ASP A 160 4.48 -2.34 -0.17
N LYS A 161 4.00 -3.41 -0.85
CA LYS A 161 2.56 -3.60 -1.09
C LYS A 161 1.76 -3.77 0.21
N LEU A 162 2.37 -4.33 1.26
CA LEU A 162 1.76 -4.38 2.58
C LEU A 162 1.75 -2.99 3.24
N GLU A 163 2.82 -2.19 3.07
CA GLU A 163 2.87 -0.80 3.52
C GLU A 163 1.77 0.03 2.85
N HIS A 164 1.64 -0.08 1.54
CA HIS A 164 0.56 0.55 0.79
C HIS A 164 -0.82 0.08 1.24
N MET A 165 -1.01 -1.22 1.39
CA MET A 165 -2.28 -1.80 1.83
C MET A 165 -2.69 -1.30 3.23
N PHE A 166 -1.75 -1.28 4.16
CA PHE A 166 -2.07 -0.91 5.53
C PHE A 166 -2.10 0.60 5.75
N GLY A 167 -1.11 1.34 5.24
CA GLY A 167 -0.98 2.77 5.48
C GLY A 167 -1.87 3.62 4.58
N LEU A 168 -1.61 3.63 3.29
CA LEU A 168 -2.43 4.41 2.35
C LEU A 168 -3.84 3.83 2.20
N GLY A 169 -3.99 2.51 2.33
CA GLY A 169 -5.30 1.88 2.40
C GLY A 169 -6.11 2.37 3.60
N TYR A 170 -5.49 2.63 4.75
CA TYR A 170 -6.16 3.26 5.89
C TYR A 170 -6.57 4.70 5.61
N ASP A 171 -5.75 5.47 4.91
CA ASP A 171 -6.11 6.82 4.50
C ASP A 171 -7.30 6.83 3.53
N TYR A 172 -7.36 5.87 2.60
CA TYR A 172 -8.52 5.68 1.73
C TYR A 172 -9.76 5.33 2.55
N PHE A 173 -9.64 4.39 3.49
CA PHE A 173 -10.71 3.99 4.40
C PHE A 173 -11.24 5.18 5.20
N LYS A 174 -10.37 5.95 5.84
CA LYS A 174 -10.79 7.15 6.59
C LYS A 174 -11.55 8.15 5.70
N ARG A 175 -11.04 8.39 4.48
CA ARG A 175 -11.66 9.36 3.56
C ARG A 175 -13.02 8.87 3.07
N HIS A 176 -13.10 7.60 2.68
CA HIS A 176 -14.33 7.05 2.10
C HIS A 176 -15.37 6.74 3.16
N TYR A 177 -15.06 5.85 4.10
CA TYR A 177 -16.04 5.31 5.06
C TYR A 177 -16.28 6.23 6.27
N MET A 178 -15.23 6.86 6.81
CA MET A 178 -15.39 7.68 8.00
C MET A 178 -15.77 9.13 7.69
N LYS A 179 -15.33 9.69 6.54
CA LYS A 179 -15.59 11.10 6.14
C LYS A 179 -16.58 11.23 5.00
N GLY A 180 -17.12 10.13 4.45
CA GLY A 180 -18.12 10.14 3.38
C GLY A 180 -17.65 10.70 2.04
N MET A 181 -16.33 10.71 1.79
CA MET A 181 -15.80 11.16 0.50
C MET A 181 -16.15 10.15 -0.59
N SER A 182 -16.52 10.62 -1.79
CA SER A 182 -16.81 9.70 -2.90
C SER A 182 -15.59 8.88 -3.28
N LEU A 183 -15.81 7.62 -3.69
CA LEU A 183 -14.74 6.69 -4.04
C LEU A 183 -13.84 7.25 -5.14
N LYS A 184 -14.42 7.81 -6.19
CA LYS A 184 -13.69 8.44 -7.29
C LYS A 184 -12.74 9.53 -6.81
N LYS A 185 -13.18 10.37 -5.86
CA LYS A 185 -12.34 11.44 -5.29
C LYS A 185 -11.19 10.84 -4.47
N VAL A 186 -11.42 9.76 -3.72
CA VAL A 186 -10.38 9.06 -2.96
C VAL A 186 -9.33 8.49 -3.91
N LEU A 187 -9.74 7.76 -4.96
CA LEU A 187 -8.83 7.19 -5.95
C LEU A 187 -8.02 8.28 -6.68
N LYS A 188 -8.67 9.39 -7.04
CA LYS A 188 -7.98 10.54 -7.65
C LYS A 188 -6.92 11.15 -6.75
N ILE A 189 -7.18 11.26 -5.44
CA ILE A 189 -6.19 11.71 -4.47
C ILE A 189 -5.02 10.74 -4.40
N GLY A 190 -5.26 9.44 -4.42
CA GLY A 190 -4.22 8.42 -4.42
C GLY A 190 -3.30 8.50 -5.64
N VAL A 191 -3.90 8.62 -6.83
CA VAL A 191 -3.15 8.83 -8.07
C VAL A 191 -2.32 10.11 -8.01
N ALA A 192 -2.88 11.20 -7.49
CA ALA A 192 -2.15 12.45 -7.33
C ALA A 192 -0.99 12.30 -6.34
N ALA A 193 -1.17 11.55 -5.25
CA ALA A 193 -0.14 11.27 -4.28
C ALA A 193 1.00 10.46 -4.91
N GLU A 194 0.67 9.38 -5.64
CA GLU A 194 1.64 8.54 -6.34
C GLU A 194 2.46 9.34 -7.36
N LYS A 195 1.82 10.28 -8.08
CA LYS A 195 2.51 11.14 -9.04
C LYS A 195 3.43 12.19 -8.42
N THR A 196 3.12 12.68 -7.22
CA THR A 196 3.74 13.93 -6.70
C THR A 196 4.75 13.72 -5.60
N TYR A 197 4.48 12.91 -4.60
CA TYR A 197 5.36 12.77 -3.43
C TYR A 197 5.69 11.31 -3.07
N LEU A 198 5.04 10.35 -3.71
CA LEU A 198 5.41 8.93 -3.63
C LEU A 198 6.36 8.55 -4.79
N GLY A 199 6.25 7.34 -5.32
CA GLY A 199 7.16 6.78 -6.31
C GLY A 199 7.31 7.60 -7.59
N GLY A 200 6.21 8.04 -8.20
CA GLY A 200 6.18 8.67 -9.54
C GLY A 200 6.95 9.96 -9.74
N ASN A 201 7.57 10.51 -8.69
CA ASN A 201 8.38 11.72 -8.74
C ASN A 201 9.88 11.40 -8.83
N ILE A 202 10.63 12.15 -9.66
CA ILE A 202 12.10 12.02 -9.76
C ILE A 202 12.80 12.23 -8.39
N LEU A 203 12.24 13.06 -7.51
CA LEU A 203 12.79 13.25 -6.16
C LEU A 203 12.54 12.04 -5.23
N ALA A 204 11.66 11.13 -5.62
CA ALA A 204 11.46 9.82 -4.99
C ALA A 204 12.15 8.73 -5.82
N THR A 205 11.44 7.69 -6.22
CA THR A 205 12.00 6.58 -7.02
C THR A 205 11.97 6.84 -8.53
N GLY A 206 11.11 7.74 -8.99
CA GLY A 206 10.86 7.99 -10.40
C GLY A 206 10.00 6.93 -11.07
N VAL A 207 9.30 6.10 -10.30
CA VAL A 207 8.42 5.02 -10.74
C VAL A 207 7.01 5.26 -10.23
N PHE A 208 6.04 5.36 -11.12
CA PHE A 208 4.62 5.47 -10.81
C PHE A 208 3.99 4.08 -10.87
N THR A 209 3.58 3.57 -9.73
CA THR A 209 3.24 2.16 -9.60
C THR A 209 1.73 1.92 -9.47
N TYR A 210 1.11 1.33 -10.50
CA TYR A 210 -0.31 0.94 -10.44
C TYR A 210 -0.57 -0.20 -9.45
N ALA A 211 0.40 -1.06 -9.20
CA ALA A 211 0.30 -2.10 -8.19
C ALA A 211 0.13 -1.51 -6.78
N ASP A 212 0.75 -0.35 -6.49
CA ASP A 212 0.57 0.39 -5.25
C ASP A 212 -0.85 0.95 -5.12
N LEU A 213 -1.40 1.50 -6.21
CA LEU A 213 -2.78 1.96 -6.23
C LEU A 213 -3.77 0.82 -6.01
N SER A 214 -3.48 -0.36 -6.55
CA SER A 214 -4.25 -1.57 -6.28
C SER A 214 -4.13 -2.02 -4.82
N ALA A 215 -2.94 -1.98 -4.24
CA ALA A 215 -2.70 -2.29 -2.83
C ALA A 215 -3.44 -1.31 -1.91
N ASN A 216 -3.41 0.00 -2.21
CA ASN A 216 -4.15 1.03 -1.48
C ASN A 216 -5.66 0.75 -1.48
N PHE A 217 -6.23 0.42 -2.65
CA PHE A 217 -7.65 0.11 -2.78
C PHE A 217 -8.04 -1.15 -2.00
N ASN A 218 -7.28 -2.23 -2.12
CA ASN A 218 -7.53 -3.46 -1.37
C ASN A 218 -7.30 -3.28 0.13
N GLY A 219 -6.38 -2.42 0.52
CA GLY A 219 -6.19 -1.99 1.90
C GLY A 219 -7.39 -1.25 2.48
N MET A 220 -8.03 -0.38 1.70
CA MET A 220 -9.30 0.26 2.12
C MET A 220 -10.37 -0.78 2.45
N ARG A 221 -10.47 -1.86 1.64
CA ARG A 221 -11.39 -2.99 1.86
C ARG A 221 -11.03 -3.75 3.13
N PHE A 222 -9.73 -4.03 3.35
CA PHE A 222 -9.23 -4.68 4.57
C PHE A 222 -9.63 -3.90 5.83
N TRP A 223 -9.45 -2.59 5.84
CA TRP A 223 -9.83 -1.75 6.97
C TRP A 223 -11.34 -1.68 7.18
N ASN A 224 -12.15 -1.68 6.12
CA ASN A 224 -13.60 -1.80 6.24
C ASN A 224 -14.00 -3.12 6.91
N HIS A 225 -13.35 -4.21 6.56
CA HIS A 225 -13.65 -5.53 7.09
C HIS A 225 -13.28 -5.73 8.56
N MET A 226 -12.53 -4.82 9.19
CA MET A 226 -12.27 -4.91 10.64
C MET A 226 -13.59 -4.94 11.41
N LEU A 227 -14.49 -3.99 11.18
CA LEU A 227 -15.83 -3.94 11.78
C LEU A 227 -16.95 -4.21 10.78
N GLN A 228 -16.68 -4.12 9.51
CA GLN A 228 -17.57 -4.31 8.35
C GLN A 228 -18.98 -3.72 8.54
N LYS A 229 -19.03 -2.38 8.63
CA LYS A 229 -20.29 -1.64 8.72
C LYS A 229 -20.98 -1.47 7.37
N GLU A 230 -20.20 -1.53 6.29
CA GLU A 230 -20.66 -1.39 4.91
C GLU A 230 -20.30 -2.63 4.11
N ASP A 231 -21.09 -2.95 3.10
CA ASP A 231 -20.77 -4.00 2.14
C ASP A 231 -19.44 -3.68 1.41
N ASP A 232 -18.74 -4.74 0.99
CA ASP A 232 -17.52 -4.59 0.19
C ASP A 232 -17.84 -3.90 -1.15
N LEU A 233 -16.96 -3.03 -1.58
CA LEU A 233 -17.09 -2.28 -2.84
C LEU A 233 -17.08 -3.16 -4.09
N LEU A 234 -16.55 -4.36 -3.99
CA LEU A 234 -16.53 -5.35 -5.08
C LEU A 234 -17.75 -6.26 -5.09
N GLY A 235 -18.66 -6.13 -4.10
CA GLY A 235 -19.86 -6.95 -3.97
C GLY A 235 -19.91 -7.72 -2.65
N LYS A 236 -21.11 -8.18 -2.27
CA LYS A 236 -21.36 -8.86 -0.99
C LYS A 236 -20.63 -10.20 -0.86
N GLU A 237 -20.31 -10.84 -1.97
CA GLU A 237 -19.52 -12.06 -2.03
C GLU A 237 -18.09 -11.86 -1.51
N HIS A 238 -17.64 -10.61 -1.46
CA HIS A 238 -16.36 -10.19 -0.91
C HIS A 238 -16.43 -9.68 0.54
N ASN A 239 -17.56 -9.84 1.22
CA ASN A 239 -17.73 -9.51 2.63
C ASN A 239 -16.98 -10.52 3.51
N TYR A 240 -15.70 -10.27 3.78
CA TYR A 240 -14.84 -11.17 4.56
C TYR A 240 -14.91 -10.93 6.07
N GLY A 241 -15.29 -9.73 6.50
CA GLY A 241 -15.49 -9.35 7.89
C GLY A 241 -16.90 -9.63 8.43
N PRO A 242 -17.27 -9.14 9.61
CA PRO A 242 -16.36 -8.41 10.50
C PRO A 242 -15.33 -9.34 11.14
N TYR A 243 -14.07 -8.89 11.20
CA TYR A 243 -13.01 -9.61 11.90
C TYR A 243 -13.06 -9.38 13.42
N ILE A 244 -13.63 -8.24 13.82
CA ILE A 244 -13.74 -7.81 15.21
C ILE A 244 -15.20 -7.46 15.48
N VAL A 245 -15.70 -7.91 16.62
CA VAL A 245 -17.08 -7.66 17.10
C VAL A 245 -17.05 -7.08 18.51
N CYS A 246 -18.06 -6.30 18.86
CA CYS A 246 -18.29 -5.83 20.21
C CYS A 246 -19.32 -6.72 20.90
N GLU A 247 -18.94 -7.43 21.94
CA GLU A 247 -19.82 -8.29 22.72
C GLU A 247 -19.61 -8.10 24.21
N GLY A 248 -20.70 -7.78 24.94
CA GLY A 248 -20.65 -7.57 26.35
C GLY A 248 -19.71 -6.44 26.82
N GLY A 249 -19.61 -5.37 26.01
CA GLY A 249 -18.73 -4.23 26.27
C GLY A 249 -17.25 -4.52 26.01
N LYS A 250 -16.91 -5.58 25.30
CA LYS A 250 -15.55 -5.97 24.99
C LYS A 250 -15.37 -6.23 23.48
N TRP A 251 -14.27 -5.73 22.95
CA TRP A 251 -13.83 -6.08 21.59
C TRP A 251 -13.30 -7.51 21.56
N LYS A 252 -13.80 -8.30 20.63
CA LYS A 252 -13.39 -9.70 20.43
C LYS A 252 -13.08 -9.95 18.96
N GLN A 253 -12.09 -10.79 18.69
CA GLN A 253 -11.95 -11.37 17.37
C GLN A 253 -13.16 -12.26 17.06
N ASN A 254 -13.60 -12.22 15.81
CA ASN A 254 -14.65 -13.11 15.33
C ASN A 254 -14.05 -14.47 14.98
N PRO A 255 -14.31 -15.55 15.76
CA PRO A 255 -13.67 -16.84 15.51
C PRO A 255 -14.11 -17.49 14.20
N ALA A 256 -15.28 -17.12 13.68
CA ALA A 256 -15.79 -17.62 12.39
C ALA A 256 -15.14 -16.91 11.20
N ARG A 257 -14.45 -15.81 11.42
CA ARG A 257 -13.85 -14.95 10.39
C ARG A 257 -12.48 -14.46 10.84
N PRO A 258 -11.45 -15.32 10.88
CA PRO A 258 -10.09 -14.88 11.16
C PRO A 258 -9.57 -13.99 10.02
N ILE A 259 -8.62 -13.11 10.33
CA ILE A 259 -7.91 -12.33 9.32
C ILE A 259 -7.13 -13.28 8.42
N ASP A 260 -7.36 -13.12 7.12
CA ASP A 260 -6.65 -13.81 6.06
C ASP A 260 -6.24 -12.78 5.00
N LEU A 261 -4.96 -12.41 5.00
CA LEU A 261 -4.42 -11.36 4.14
C LEU A 261 -4.39 -11.76 2.67
N SER A 262 -4.36 -13.08 2.38
CA SER A 262 -4.39 -13.58 1.00
C SER A 262 -5.66 -13.18 0.23
N ARG A 263 -6.74 -12.87 0.94
CA ARG A 263 -8.03 -12.43 0.34
C ARG A 263 -7.96 -11.03 -0.29
N TYR A 264 -6.93 -10.26 0.03
CA TYR A 264 -6.73 -8.89 -0.47
C TYR A 264 -5.62 -8.80 -1.51
N VAL A 265 -4.76 -9.81 -1.56
CA VAL A 265 -3.65 -9.89 -2.52
C VAL A 265 -4.13 -10.61 -3.78
N ASP A 266 -3.90 -9.99 -4.92
CA ASP A 266 -4.13 -10.63 -6.23
C ASP A 266 -3.06 -10.21 -7.25
N LYS A 267 -3.16 -10.72 -8.47
CA LYS A 267 -2.18 -10.48 -9.54
C LYS A 267 -1.98 -9.00 -9.88
N THR A 268 -2.90 -8.10 -9.49
CA THR A 268 -2.74 -6.66 -9.72
C THR A 268 -1.68 -6.01 -8.81
N PHE A 269 -1.20 -6.73 -7.78
CA PHE A 269 -0.08 -6.31 -6.94
C PHE A 269 1.29 -6.62 -7.58
N GLN A 270 1.31 -7.37 -8.66
CA GLN A 270 2.54 -7.74 -9.35
C GLN A 270 2.90 -6.72 -10.42
N GLU A 271 4.05 -6.04 -10.29
CA GLU A 271 4.48 -4.97 -11.20
C GLU A 271 4.92 -5.48 -12.58
N ASN A 272 5.18 -6.77 -12.70
CA ASN A 272 5.41 -7.41 -14.00
C ASN A 272 4.12 -7.70 -14.77
N LEU A 273 2.96 -7.61 -14.12
CA LEU A 273 1.65 -7.73 -14.73
C LEU A 273 0.94 -6.36 -14.80
N ASN A 274 0.80 -5.70 -13.67
CA ASN A 274 0.21 -4.34 -13.57
C ASN A 274 1.33 -3.29 -13.67
N CYS A 275 1.75 -3.02 -14.88
CA CYS A 275 2.98 -2.31 -15.20
C CYS A 275 3.09 -0.92 -14.59
N SER A 276 4.26 -0.57 -14.09
CA SER A 276 4.59 0.78 -13.66
C SER A 276 4.82 1.72 -14.85
N LYS A 277 4.59 3.01 -14.65
CA LYS A 277 5.03 4.09 -15.54
C LYS A 277 6.21 4.83 -14.91
N PHE A 278 6.97 5.57 -15.69
CA PHE A 278 8.22 6.18 -15.25
C PHE A 278 8.19 7.71 -15.40
N ALA A 279 8.83 8.41 -14.47
CA ALA A 279 8.89 9.86 -14.45
C ALA A 279 9.57 10.46 -15.72
N SER A 280 10.34 9.67 -16.45
CA SER A 280 11.04 10.13 -17.65
C SER A 280 11.21 9.01 -18.69
N GLN A 281 11.39 9.39 -19.95
CA GLN A 281 11.74 8.45 -21.02
C GLN A 281 13.05 7.71 -20.72
N GLY A 282 14.03 8.39 -20.11
CA GLY A 282 15.28 7.74 -19.68
C GLY A 282 15.09 6.62 -18.65
N GLY A 283 14.05 6.70 -17.79
CA GLY A 283 13.64 5.62 -16.92
C GLY A 283 13.10 4.43 -17.71
N VAL A 284 12.18 4.69 -18.65
CA VAL A 284 11.65 3.66 -19.58
C VAL A 284 12.75 2.93 -20.30
N ASP A 285 13.70 3.69 -20.88
CA ASP A 285 14.78 3.12 -21.69
C ASP A 285 15.70 2.21 -20.85
N LYS A 286 16.06 2.64 -19.65
CA LYS A 286 16.89 1.83 -18.72
C LYS A 286 16.17 0.58 -18.24
N PHE A 287 14.89 0.71 -17.91
CA PHE A 287 14.07 -0.44 -17.50
C PHE A 287 13.99 -1.49 -18.63
N ASN A 288 13.68 -1.06 -19.84
CA ASN A 288 13.61 -1.95 -21.00
C ASN A 288 14.97 -2.59 -21.32
N ALA A 289 16.09 -1.85 -21.18
CA ALA A 289 17.43 -2.40 -21.33
C ALA A 289 17.73 -3.48 -20.26
N SER A 290 17.25 -3.28 -19.01
CA SER A 290 17.38 -4.28 -17.96
C SER A 290 16.55 -5.55 -18.27
N LEU A 291 15.33 -5.42 -18.77
CA LEU A 291 14.52 -6.57 -19.20
C LEU A 291 15.19 -7.33 -20.34
N ALA A 292 15.76 -6.62 -21.33
CA ALA A 292 16.52 -7.24 -22.42
C ALA A 292 17.76 -8.01 -21.92
N ARG A 293 18.47 -7.45 -20.94
CA ARG A 293 19.62 -8.10 -20.28
C ARG A 293 19.20 -9.38 -19.53
N LEU A 294 18.09 -9.33 -18.77
CA LEU A 294 17.55 -10.50 -18.08
C LEU A 294 17.10 -11.58 -19.07
N ARG A 295 16.45 -11.21 -20.17
CA ARG A 295 16.10 -12.14 -21.26
C ARG A 295 17.33 -12.78 -21.86
N ALA A 296 18.38 -12.02 -22.14
CA ALA A 296 19.63 -12.56 -22.67
C ALA A 296 20.31 -13.56 -21.70
N LYS A 297 20.18 -13.32 -20.39
CA LYS A 297 20.74 -14.18 -19.34
C LYS A 297 19.94 -15.47 -19.14
N HIS A 298 18.63 -15.40 -19.17
CA HIS A 298 17.72 -16.49 -18.77
C HIS A 298 16.96 -17.16 -19.93
N GLY A 299 17.12 -16.66 -21.17
CA GLY A 299 16.39 -17.13 -22.34
C GLY A 299 14.89 -16.86 -22.24
N ASP A 300 14.10 -17.69 -22.90
CA ASP A 300 12.62 -17.60 -22.91
C ASP A 300 11.97 -18.47 -21.81
N SER A 301 12.71 -18.82 -20.76
CA SER A 301 12.18 -19.61 -19.63
C SER A 301 11.02 -18.93 -18.91
N ARG A 302 10.93 -17.59 -19.03
CA ARG A 302 9.84 -16.75 -18.52
C ARG A 302 9.74 -15.45 -19.33
N SER A 303 8.61 -14.75 -19.20
CA SER A 303 8.41 -13.47 -19.88
C SER A 303 9.20 -12.35 -19.20
N PHE A 304 9.89 -11.55 -20.01
CA PHE A 304 10.56 -10.31 -19.63
C PHE A 304 9.95 -9.12 -20.38
N SER A 305 8.63 -9.07 -20.42
CA SER A 305 7.84 -7.94 -20.93
C SER A 305 6.92 -7.42 -19.83
N CYS A 306 6.37 -6.25 -20.01
CA CYS A 306 5.28 -5.77 -19.15
C CYS A 306 4.11 -5.27 -20.01
N PRO A 307 2.91 -5.83 -19.81
CA PRO A 307 2.62 -6.95 -18.92
C PRO A 307 3.25 -8.26 -19.38
N THR A 308 3.59 -9.14 -18.45
CA THR A 308 4.08 -10.50 -18.76
C THR A 308 3.04 -11.34 -19.49
N SER A 309 1.76 -11.07 -19.22
CA SER A 309 0.59 -11.69 -19.86
C SER A 309 -0.59 -10.71 -19.90
N LYS A 310 -1.01 -10.32 -21.09
CA LYS A 310 -2.19 -9.46 -21.25
C LYS A 310 -3.48 -10.14 -20.83
N SER A 311 -3.62 -11.45 -21.12
CA SER A 311 -4.83 -12.21 -20.72
C SER A 311 -4.96 -12.32 -19.20
N GLU A 312 -3.85 -12.53 -18.48
CA GLU A 312 -3.87 -12.57 -17.02
C GLU A 312 -4.15 -11.20 -16.39
N LEU A 313 -3.65 -10.13 -17.02
CA LEU A 313 -3.98 -8.77 -16.58
C LEU A 313 -5.47 -8.49 -16.72
N GLU A 314 -6.08 -8.83 -17.87
CA GLU A 314 -7.52 -8.63 -18.09
C GLU A 314 -8.37 -9.50 -17.17
N GLU A 315 -7.96 -10.74 -16.90
CA GLU A 315 -8.62 -11.60 -15.92
C GLU A 315 -8.58 -10.99 -14.51
N ALA A 316 -7.42 -10.53 -14.08
CA ALA A 316 -7.26 -9.88 -12.78
C ALA A 316 -8.04 -8.56 -12.70
N ALA A 317 -8.08 -7.79 -13.80
CA ALA A 317 -8.79 -6.52 -13.88
C ALA A 317 -10.32 -6.68 -13.84
N ALA A 318 -10.85 -7.80 -14.33
CA ALA A 318 -12.29 -8.05 -14.41
C ALA A 318 -13.01 -7.90 -13.05
N LYS A 319 -12.37 -8.29 -11.95
CA LYS A 319 -12.84 -8.13 -10.58
C LYS A 319 -13.11 -6.67 -10.22
N TYR A 320 -12.38 -5.73 -10.83
CA TYR A 320 -12.44 -4.29 -10.54
C TYR A 320 -13.31 -3.48 -11.52
N MET A 321 -13.93 -4.14 -12.51
CA MET A 321 -14.87 -3.48 -13.45
C MET A 321 -16.20 -3.12 -12.80
N VAL A 322 -16.16 -2.67 -11.55
CA VAL A 322 -17.31 -2.26 -10.76
C VAL A 322 -17.55 -0.77 -10.97
N SER A 323 -18.80 -0.43 -11.31
CA SER A 323 -19.22 0.95 -11.53
C SER A 323 -19.28 1.73 -10.22
N MET A 324 -18.68 2.91 -10.20
CA MET A 324 -18.77 3.85 -9.08
C MET A 324 -19.99 4.74 -9.19
N LYS A 325 -20.57 5.15 -8.06
CA LYS A 325 -21.75 6.02 -8.01
C LYS A 325 -21.56 7.38 -8.74
N ASP A 326 -20.34 7.90 -8.74
CA ASP A 326 -19.95 9.14 -9.39
C ASP A 326 -19.32 8.96 -10.78
N GLY A 327 -19.54 7.80 -11.39
CA GLY A 327 -19.20 7.44 -12.75
C GLY A 327 -17.80 6.87 -12.94
N GLY A 328 -17.65 6.06 -13.97
CA GLY A 328 -16.46 5.26 -14.26
C GLY A 328 -16.39 3.98 -13.42
N THR A 329 -15.34 3.22 -13.61
CA THR A 329 -15.08 1.94 -12.94
C THR A 329 -13.79 2.00 -12.12
N ILE A 330 -13.65 1.11 -11.15
CA ILE A 330 -12.50 1.09 -10.22
C ILE A 330 -11.21 0.76 -10.99
N ASP A 331 -11.25 -0.21 -11.90
CA ASP A 331 -10.11 -0.69 -12.69
C ASP A 331 -9.40 0.43 -13.45
N HIS A 332 -10.14 1.43 -13.93
CA HIS A 332 -9.55 2.59 -14.60
C HIS A 332 -8.47 3.31 -13.77
N TRP A 333 -8.58 3.25 -12.44
CA TRP A 333 -7.69 3.96 -11.53
C TRP A 333 -6.49 3.15 -11.05
N ILE A 334 -6.62 1.82 -11.06
CA ILE A 334 -5.66 0.92 -10.40
C ILE A 334 -5.03 -0.10 -11.35
N ILE A 335 -5.43 -0.12 -12.62
CA ILE A 335 -4.92 -1.06 -13.63
C ILE A 335 -4.31 -0.30 -14.80
N ASN A 336 -3.07 -0.64 -15.12
CA ASN A 336 -2.37 -0.13 -16.30
C ASN A 336 -2.52 -1.12 -17.48
N ARG A 337 -3.31 -0.78 -18.46
CA ARG A 337 -3.45 -1.56 -19.70
C ARG A 337 -2.49 -1.17 -20.82
N GLU A 338 -1.73 -0.09 -20.64
CA GLU A 338 -0.85 0.47 -21.65
C GLU A 338 0.59 -0.06 -21.59
N GLY A 339 0.94 -0.70 -20.48
CA GLY A 339 2.31 -1.18 -20.23
C GLY A 339 3.26 -0.08 -19.75
N ASN A 340 4.58 -0.35 -19.78
CA ASN A 340 5.59 0.60 -19.35
C ASN A 340 5.68 1.79 -20.31
N ALA A 341 5.53 2.97 -19.81
CA ALA A 341 5.60 4.23 -20.55
C ALA A 341 6.09 5.36 -19.64
N ALA A 342 6.53 6.48 -20.24
CA ALA A 342 6.75 7.69 -19.47
C ALA A 342 5.41 8.28 -19.01
N VAL A 343 5.36 8.78 -17.76
CA VAL A 343 4.16 9.45 -17.22
C VAL A 343 3.99 10.77 -17.95
N SER A 344 2.83 10.97 -18.58
CA SER A 344 2.41 12.27 -19.06
C SER A 344 1.84 13.06 -17.87
N TYR A 345 2.58 14.04 -17.38
CA TYR A 345 2.24 14.74 -16.14
C TYR A 345 0.93 15.56 -16.19
N PHE A 346 0.32 15.76 -17.35
CA PHE A 346 -0.77 16.73 -17.50
C PHE A 346 -2.10 16.22 -18.07
N ASN A 347 -2.18 15.03 -18.64
CA ASN A 347 -3.36 14.64 -19.43
C ASN A 347 -4.02 13.30 -19.10
N GLU A 348 -3.58 12.52 -18.14
CA GLU A 348 -4.10 11.15 -17.98
C GLU A 348 -5.19 10.97 -16.92
N PHE A 349 -5.54 12.01 -16.12
CA PHE A 349 -6.59 11.90 -15.08
C PHE A 349 -7.38 13.20 -14.89
#